data_9e0ea0aa8294a6da13c6b8c190a5adf6
#
_entry.id   9e0ea0aa8294a6da13c6b8c190a5adf6
#
_cell.length_a   1.000
_cell.length_b   1.000
_cell.length_c   1.000
_cell.angle_alpha   90.00
_cell.angle_beta   90.00
_cell.angle_gamma   90.00
#
_symmetry.space_group_name_H-M   'P 1'
#
loop_
_entity.id
_entity.type
_entity.pdbx_description
1 polymer ?
#
loop_
_entity_poly.entity_id
_entity_poly.type
_entity_poly.pdbx_seq_one_letter_code
_entity_poly.pdbx_strand_id
1 'polypeptide(L)'
;LEVRPYPYQQEMLDQLEVGRLVHGRHRNLLVAATGTGKTVVAALDYRRLAAEAPNRPSLLFVAHRREILHQSLRTYREVLGDAGFGELYVDGLRPERWEHVFASVQSLSAYGIQNIPAGAYRIVVIDEFHHAQARTYRRILDHLTPRELLGLTATPERGDGLDVRSFFDGRTAAELRLWDALKADLLTPFHYFAVADGLDLRRVDWTAGAYDTGALSNLVTGNDVRARIVLATVRDKVGDLDAMKALGFCVSRAHAHYMTSVFNAAGIAAVTVGGDTASAERDAA
;
A
#
# COMPACT_ATOMS: atom_id res chain seq x y z
N LEU A 1 -12.71 23.91 2.50
CA LEU A 1 -12.39 23.45 3.86
C LEU A 1 -10.90 23.14 3.95
N GLU A 2 -10.18 23.76 4.89
CA GLU A 2 -8.77 23.47 5.12
C GLU A 2 -8.61 22.09 5.78
N VAL A 3 -7.81 21.21 5.19
CA VAL A 3 -7.48 19.91 5.79
C VAL A 3 -6.53 20.14 6.96
N ARG A 4 -6.96 19.74 8.15
CA ARG A 4 -6.18 19.80 9.38
C ARG A 4 -5.74 18.41 9.83
N PRO A 5 -4.54 18.23 10.36
CA PRO A 5 -4.11 16.96 10.90
C PRO A 5 -4.89 16.58 12.15
N TYR A 6 -5.16 15.30 12.31
CA TYR A 6 -5.55 14.76 13.63
C TYR A 6 -4.36 14.85 14.61
N PRO A 7 -4.59 14.79 15.93
CA PRO A 7 -3.50 14.91 16.92
C PRO A 7 -2.33 13.95 16.67
N TYR A 8 -2.58 12.69 16.39
CA TYR A 8 -1.53 11.71 16.08
C TYR A 8 -0.78 12.01 14.77
N GLN A 9 -1.47 12.57 13.76
CA GLN A 9 -0.83 13.00 12.51
C GLN A 9 0.04 14.24 12.74
N GLN A 10 -0.41 15.15 13.61
CA GLN A 10 0.36 16.31 14.02
C GLN A 10 1.66 15.88 14.71
N GLU A 11 1.58 14.91 15.63
CA GLU A 11 2.76 14.36 16.30
C GLU A 11 3.76 13.75 15.29
N MET A 12 3.28 12.98 14.31
CA MET A 12 4.14 12.44 13.23
C MET A 12 4.83 13.55 12.44
N LEU A 13 4.10 14.62 12.10
CA LEU A 13 4.64 15.77 11.39
C LEU A 13 5.72 16.48 12.21
N ASP A 14 5.50 16.65 13.51
CA ASP A 14 6.46 17.28 14.40
C ASP A 14 7.72 16.42 14.58
N GLN A 15 7.59 15.09 14.62
CA GLN A 15 8.73 14.16 14.63
C GLN A 15 9.57 14.25 13.34
N LEU A 16 8.92 14.37 12.16
CA LEU A 16 9.61 14.59 10.89
C LEU A 16 10.36 15.93 10.88
N GLU A 17 9.72 17.00 11.37
CA GLU A 17 10.30 18.34 11.44
C GLU A 17 11.49 18.40 12.40
N VAL A 18 11.37 17.86 13.60
CA VAL A 18 12.47 17.72 14.57
C VAL A 18 13.62 16.92 13.96
N GLY A 19 13.31 15.83 13.27
CA GLY A 19 14.31 15.04 12.55
C GLY A 19 15.13 15.87 11.58
N ARG A 20 14.50 16.76 10.81
CA ARG A 20 15.16 17.65 9.84
C ARG A 20 15.92 18.78 10.51
N LEU A 21 15.25 19.55 11.37
CA LEU A 21 15.79 20.81 11.90
C LEU A 21 16.84 20.58 12.99
N VAL A 22 16.64 19.59 13.86
CA VAL A 22 17.52 19.32 14.99
C VAL A 22 18.63 18.34 14.64
N HIS A 23 18.30 17.34 13.81
CA HIS A 23 19.21 16.22 13.54
C HIS A 23 19.74 16.18 12.11
N GLY A 24 19.34 17.09 11.22
CA GLY A 24 19.77 17.13 9.81
C GLY A 24 19.36 15.91 9.01
N ARG A 25 18.22 15.27 9.35
CA ARG A 25 17.77 14.02 8.75
C ARG A 25 16.81 14.29 7.61
N HIS A 26 17.26 14.05 6.41
CA HIS A 26 16.50 14.29 5.18
C HIS A 26 15.99 12.99 4.51
N ARG A 27 16.27 11.84 5.11
CA ARG A 27 15.76 10.53 4.69
C ARG A 27 14.92 9.97 5.83
N ASN A 28 13.60 9.97 5.68
CA ASN A 28 12.65 9.68 6.74
C ASN A 28 11.72 8.53 6.34
N LEU A 29 11.55 7.57 7.24
CA LEU A 29 10.58 6.47 7.11
C LEU A 29 9.41 6.73 8.05
N LEU A 30 8.20 6.83 7.49
CA LEU A 30 6.95 6.87 8.22
C LEU A 30 6.32 5.47 8.21
N VAL A 31 6.21 4.87 9.38
CA VAL A 31 5.55 3.59 9.58
C VAL A 31 4.20 3.83 10.22
N ALA A 32 3.11 3.58 9.50
CA ALA A 32 1.78 3.74 10.06
C ALA A 32 0.80 2.71 9.47
N ALA A 33 -0.09 2.21 10.30
CA ALA A 33 -1.08 1.21 9.92
C ALA A 33 -1.92 1.67 8.71
N THR A 34 -2.40 0.73 7.91
CA THR A 34 -3.32 1.04 6.82
C THR A 34 -4.60 1.66 7.38
N GLY A 35 -5.12 2.69 6.73
CA GLY A 35 -6.31 3.42 7.19
C GLY A 35 -6.03 4.61 8.12
N THR A 36 -4.79 4.81 8.60
CA THR A 36 -4.43 5.94 9.48
C THR A 36 -4.04 7.23 8.72
N GLY A 37 -4.16 7.25 7.39
CA GLY A 37 -3.94 8.45 6.59
C GLY A 37 -2.46 8.79 6.31
N LYS A 38 -1.60 7.80 6.09
CA LYS A 38 -0.18 8.01 5.69
C LYS A 38 -0.01 9.04 4.58
N THR A 39 -0.83 8.94 3.53
CA THR A 39 -0.80 9.86 2.39
C THR A 39 -1.18 11.28 2.77
N VAL A 40 -2.12 11.44 3.72
CA VAL A 40 -2.51 12.76 4.27
C VAL A 40 -1.33 13.38 5.03
N VAL A 41 -0.63 12.59 5.85
CA VAL A 41 0.58 13.05 6.55
C VAL A 41 1.65 13.48 5.55
N ALA A 42 1.90 12.68 4.50
CA ALA A 42 2.88 13.04 3.46
C ALA A 42 2.50 14.33 2.71
N ALA A 43 1.22 14.56 2.43
CA ALA A 43 0.75 15.78 1.78
C ALA A 43 0.84 17.00 2.70
N LEU A 44 0.53 16.84 3.99
CA LEU A 44 0.70 17.89 5.01
C LEU A 44 2.17 18.22 5.24
N ASP A 45 3.04 17.23 5.26
CA ASP A 45 4.49 17.41 5.34
C ASP A 45 5.02 18.18 4.12
N TYR A 46 4.58 17.80 2.91
CA TYR A 46 4.89 18.55 1.70
C TYR A 46 4.40 20.00 1.78
N ARG A 47 3.19 20.27 2.31
CA ARG A 47 2.64 21.62 2.50
C ARG A 47 3.54 22.46 3.42
N ARG A 48 4.06 21.89 4.52
CA ARG A 48 5.02 22.56 5.41
C ARG A 48 6.32 22.91 4.68
N LEU A 49 6.92 21.94 4.01
CA LEU A 49 8.15 22.15 3.23
C LEU A 49 8.00 23.19 2.11
N ALA A 50 6.82 23.23 1.49
CA ALA A 50 6.50 24.19 0.45
C ALA A 50 6.31 25.62 1.01
N ALA A 51 5.78 25.76 2.23
CA ALA A 51 5.60 27.05 2.87
C ALA A 51 6.94 27.70 3.31
N GLU A 52 7.95 26.89 3.61
CA GLU A 52 9.28 27.36 4.01
C GLU A 52 10.20 27.69 2.81
N ALA A 53 9.82 27.23 1.60
CA ALA A 53 10.64 27.41 0.40
C ALA A 53 10.23 28.67 -0.37
N PRO A 54 11.18 29.40 -0.97
CA PRO A 54 10.87 30.58 -1.80
C PRO A 54 10.06 30.24 -3.04
N ASN A 55 10.21 29.02 -3.56
CA ASN A 55 9.44 28.45 -4.64
C ASN A 55 8.96 27.07 -4.22
N ARG A 56 7.75 26.67 -4.68
CA ARG A 56 7.20 25.35 -4.41
C ARG A 56 8.16 24.25 -4.91
N PRO A 57 8.64 23.34 -4.03
CA PRO A 57 9.62 22.34 -4.40
C PRO A 57 9.04 21.28 -5.33
N SER A 58 9.84 20.81 -6.29
CA SER A 58 9.46 19.72 -7.18
C SER A 58 9.25 18.42 -6.39
N LEU A 59 8.21 17.65 -6.78
CA LEU A 59 7.79 16.43 -6.10
C LEU A 59 7.71 15.26 -7.06
N LEU A 60 8.30 14.13 -6.68
CA LEU A 60 7.99 12.82 -7.28
C LEU A 60 7.36 11.92 -6.21
N PHE A 61 6.09 11.55 -6.42
CA PHE A 61 5.40 10.54 -5.64
C PHE A 61 5.39 9.21 -6.41
N VAL A 62 5.90 8.15 -5.81
CA VAL A 62 6.05 6.84 -6.47
C VAL A 62 5.21 5.80 -5.76
N ALA A 63 4.40 5.06 -6.52
CA ALA A 63 3.69 3.88 -6.06
C ALA A 63 3.63 2.83 -7.18
N HIS A 64 3.18 1.60 -6.85
CA HIS A 64 3.11 0.54 -7.86
C HIS A 64 1.70 0.36 -8.46
N ARG A 65 0.65 0.89 -7.83
CA ARG A 65 -0.75 0.77 -8.27
C ARG A 65 -1.30 2.11 -8.69
N ARG A 66 -2.03 2.12 -9.80
CA ARG A 66 -2.66 3.32 -10.35
C ARG A 66 -3.70 3.92 -9.38
N GLU A 67 -4.47 3.06 -8.71
CA GLU A 67 -5.50 3.50 -7.77
C GLU A 67 -4.88 4.32 -6.63
N ILE A 68 -3.74 3.88 -6.11
CA ILE A 68 -2.98 4.61 -5.08
C ILE A 68 -2.53 5.97 -5.62
N LEU A 69 -2.01 6.04 -6.85
CA LEU A 69 -1.56 7.30 -7.46
C LEU A 69 -2.70 8.30 -7.64
N HIS A 70 -3.85 7.84 -8.15
CA HIS A 70 -5.04 8.69 -8.30
C HIS A 70 -5.53 9.21 -6.94
N GLN A 71 -5.61 8.33 -5.95
CA GLN A 71 -6.02 8.70 -4.59
C GLN A 71 -5.01 9.68 -3.96
N SER A 72 -3.72 9.41 -4.09
CA SER A 72 -2.67 10.27 -3.55
C SER A 72 -2.68 11.65 -4.18
N LEU A 73 -2.79 11.74 -5.51
CA LEU A 73 -2.90 13.01 -6.20
C LEU A 73 -4.13 13.81 -5.73
N ARG A 74 -5.28 13.16 -5.56
CA ARG A 74 -6.49 13.79 -5.02
C ARG A 74 -6.23 14.31 -3.60
N THR A 75 -5.65 13.52 -2.73
CA THR A 75 -5.31 13.90 -1.35
C THR A 75 -4.39 15.12 -1.33
N TYR A 76 -3.35 15.14 -2.17
CA TYR A 76 -2.44 16.30 -2.25
C TYR A 76 -3.19 17.56 -2.72
N ARG A 77 -4.05 17.46 -3.74
CA ARG A 77 -4.88 18.58 -4.20
C ARG A 77 -5.79 19.14 -3.11
N GLU A 78 -6.42 18.24 -2.36
CA GLU A 78 -7.29 18.60 -1.24
C GLU A 78 -6.50 19.29 -0.10
N VAL A 79 -5.36 18.71 0.31
CA VAL A 79 -4.52 19.26 1.38
C VAL A 79 -3.91 20.60 1.01
N LEU A 80 -3.53 20.78 -0.27
CA LEU A 80 -2.93 22.03 -0.76
C LEU A 80 -3.96 23.09 -1.17
N GLY A 81 -5.24 22.70 -1.28
CA GLY A 81 -6.28 23.59 -1.81
C GLY A 81 -6.05 23.95 -3.28
N ASP A 82 -5.37 23.11 -4.05
CA ASP A 82 -4.93 23.39 -5.42
C ASP A 82 -5.34 22.23 -6.36
N ALA A 83 -6.47 22.39 -7.04
CA ALA A 83 -6.99 21.39 -7.96
C ALA A 83 -6.08 21.15 -9.20
N GLY A 84 -5.22 22.11 -9.53
CA GLY A 84 -4.27 22.03 -10.64
C GLY A 84 -2.92 21.41 -10.26
N PHE A 85 -2.72 21.05 -8.98
CA PHE A 85 -1.48 20.44 -8.52
C PHE A 85 -1.26 19.05 -9.09
N GLY A 86 -0.04 18.83 -9.56
CA GLY A 86 0.47 17.51 -9.89
C GLY A 86 -0.11 16.85 -11.15
N GLU A 87 0.67 15.96 -11.71
CA GLU A 87 0.37 15.24 -12.96
C GLU A 87 0.59 13.74 -12.75
N LEU A 88 -0.24 12.92 -13.40
CA LEU A 88 -0.13 11.46 -13.36
C LEU A 88 0.84 10.95 -14.42
N TYR A 89 1.65 9.96 -14.05
CA TYR A 89 2.47 9.18 -14.97
C TYR A 89 2.19 7.69 -14.79
N VAL A 90 1.08 7.22 -15.33
CA VAL A 90 0.59 5.85 -15.21
C VAL A 90 -0.38 5.54 -16.37
N ASP A 91 -0.46 4.31 -16.83
CA ASP A 91 -1.41 3.80 -17.82
C ASP A 91 -1.47 4.64 -19.11
N GLY A 92 -0.31 5.05 -19.63
CA GLY A 92 -0.22 5.86 -20.84
C GLY A 92 -0.38 7.37 -20.64
N LEU A 93 -0.84 7.81 -19.46
CA LEU A 93 -0.79 9.23 -19.10
C LEU A 93 0.66 9.65 -18.93
N ARG A 94 1.03 10.82 -19.45
CA ARG A 94 2.37 11.35 -19.39
C ARG A 94 2.34 12.81 -18.91
N PRO A 95 3.23 13.20 -17.96
CA PRO A 95 3.33 14.58 -17.50
C PRO A 95 3.79 15.51 -18.64
N GLU A 96 3.29 16.74 -18.62
CA GLU A 96 3.73 17.82 -19.51
C GLU A 96 4.84 18.64 -18.85
N ARG A 97 4.64 19.04 -17.59
CA ARG A 97 5.54 19.95 -16.86
C ARG A 97 6.64 19.25 -16.08
N TRP A 98 6.40 18.01 -15.63
CA TRP A 98 7.36 17.21 -14.84
C TRP A 98 7.80 17.87 -13.52
N GLU A 99 7.04 18.81 -12.98
CA GLU A 99 7.38 19.49 -11.72
C GLU A 99 6.88 18.72 -10.49
N HIS A 100 5.62 18.26 -10.53
CA HIS A 100 4.99 17.51 -9.45
C HIS A 100 4.34 16.26 -10.06
N VAL A 101 5.01 15.12 -9.96
CA VAL A 101 4.65 13.91 -10.69
C VAL A 101 4.24 12.79 -9.75
N PHE A 102 3.11 12.16 -10.03
CA PHE A 102 2.63 10.95 -9.37
C PHE A 102 2.80 9.79 -10.33
N ALA A 103 3.86 9.01 -10.16
CA ALA A 103 4.32 8.02 -11.13
C ALA A 103 4.24 6.60 -10.65
N SER A 104 3.86 5.68 -11.55
CA SER A 104 4.05 4.26 -11.29
C SER A 104 5.53 3.88 -11.47
N VAL A 105 5.98 2.91 -10.67
CA VAL A 105 7.33 2.33 -10.81
C VAL A 105 7.54 1.77 -12.22
N GLN A 106 6.49 1.20 -12.80
CA GLN A 106 6.48 0.63 -14.14
C GLN A 106 6.70 1.72 -15.21
N SER A 107 5.96 2.85 -15.10
CA SER A 107 6.11 3.99 -16.04
C SER A 107 7.52 4.59 -15.96
N LEU A 108 8.06 4.79 -14.76
CA LEU A 108 9.43 5.27 -14.57
C LEU A 108 10.48 4.31 -15.14
N SER A 109 10.28 2.99 -14.95
CA SER A 109 11.15 1.96 -15.50
C SER A 109 11.11 1.91 -17.03
N ALA A 110 9.92 2.03 -17.62
CA ALA A 110 9.72 2.03 -19.07
C ALA A 110 10.30 3.29 -19.73
N TYR A 111 10.20 4.44 -19.07
CA TYR A 111 10.81 5.69 -19.53
C TYR A 111 12.34 5.65 -19.47
N GLY A 112 12.87 4.90 -18.52
CA GLY A 112 14.28 4.86 -18.17
C GLY A 112 14.63 5.99 -17.19
N ILE A 113 14.83 5.63 -15.93
CA ILE A 113 15.11 6.58 -14.86
C ILE A 113 16.31 7.50 -15.16
N GLN A 114 17.28 7.02 -15.92
CA GLN A 114 18.46 7.76 -16.37
C GLN A 114 18.14 8.96 -17.27
N ASN A 115 16.95 9.00 -17.86
CA ASN A 115 16.47 10.13 -18.67
C ASN A 115 15.93 11.28 -17.82
N ILE A 116 15.77 11.06 -16.51
CA ILE A 116 15.38 12.08 -15.54
C ILE A 116 16.65 12.57 -14.85
N PRO A 117 16.95 13.87 -14.83
CA PRO A 117 18.12 14.37 -14.10
C PRO A 117 18.11 13.95 -12.63
N ALA A 118 19.22 13.54 -12.06
CA ALA A 118 19.29 13.03 -10.69
C ALA A 118 18.73 14.00 -9.65
N GLY A 119 18.89 15.32 -9.84
CA GLY A 119 18.38 16.38 -8.98
C GLY A 119 17.05 16.99 -9.42
N ALA A 120 16.31 16.38 -10.35
CA ALA A 120 15.05 16.94 -10.89
C ALA A 120 13.99 17.16 -9.82
N TYR A 121 13.94 16.27 -8.82
CA TYR A 121 12.96 16.34 -7.75
C TYR A 121 13.64 16.64 -6.41
N ARG A 122 13.20 17.73 -5.76
CA ARG A 122 13.69 18.09 -4.42
C ARG A 122 13.09 17.20 -3.35
N ILE A 123 11.87 16.74 -3.55
CA ILE A 123 11.15 15.85 -2.64
C ILE A 123 10.77 14.58 -3.40
N VAL A 124 11.12 13.42 -2.85
CA VAL A 124 10.69 12.11 -3.34
C VAL A 124 9.92 11.41 -2.22
N VAL A 125 8.70 11.01 -2.53
CA VAL A 125 7.84 10.20 -1.64
C VAL A 125 7.64 8.84 -2.29
N ILE A 126 7.88 7.78 -1.53
CA ILE A 126 7.65 6.41 -2.02
C ILE A 126 6.64 5.72 -1.10
N ASP A 127 5.49 5.40 -1.65
CA ASP A 127 4.46 4.66 -0.94
C ASP A 127 4.69 3.15 -1.06
N GLU A 128 4.20 2.41 -0.05
CA GLU A 128 4.45 0.97 0.12
C GLU A 128 5.96 0.64 0.05
N PHE A 129 6.75 1.36 0.83
CA PHE A 129 8.21 1.32 0.79
C PHE A 129 8.79 -0.09 1.06
N HIS A 130 8.01 -1.01 1.62
CA HIS A 130 8.41 -2.41 1.79
C HIS A 130 8.72 -3.11 0.43
N HIS A 131 8.28 -2.56 -0.70
CA HIS A 131 8.68 -3.01 -2.03
C HIS A 131 10.02 -2.43 -2.52
N ALA A 132 10.64 -1.49 -1.79
CA ALA A 132 11.82 -0.75 -2.24
C ALA A 132 13.07 -1.62 -2.51
N GLN A 133 13.12 -2.84 -1.98
CA GLN A 133 14.18 -3.80 -2.27
C GLN A 133 14.07 -4.42 -3.66
N ALA A 134 12.92 -4.30 -4.35
CA ALA A 134 12.81 -4.74 -5.74
C ALA A 134 13.80 -3.95 -6.62
N ARG A 135 14.41 -4.62 -7.60
CA ARG A 135 15.44 -4.04 -8.49
C ARG A 135 15.00 -2.71 -9.13
N THR A 136 13.73 -2.56 -9.44
CA THR A 136 13.15 -1.34 -10.04
C THR A 136 13.15 -0.16 -9.08
N TYR A 137 12.76 -0.35 -7.83
CA TYR A 137 12.80 0.71 -6.82
C TYR A 137 14.24 1.11 -6.47
N ARG A 138 15.15 0.14 -6.34
CA ARG A 138 16.57 0.43 -6.09
C ARG A 138 17.16 1.33 -7.16
N ARG A 139 16.89 1.06 -8.43
CA ARG A 139 17.36 1.91 -9.54
C ARG A 139 16.89 3.36 -9.41
N ILE A 140 15.64 3.57 -8.95
CA ILE A 140 15.10 4.92 -8.72
C ILE A 140 15.85 5.60 -7.56
N LEU A 141 16.01 4.88 -6.45
CA LEU A 141 16.68 5.40 -5.24
C LEU A 141 18.16 5.65 -5.42
N ASP A 142 18.84 4.82 -6.21
CA ASP A 142 20.27 4.94 -6.49
C ASP A 142 20.57 6.09 -7.48
N HIS A 143 19.61 6.40 -8.37
CA HIS A 143 19.78 7.42 -9.39
C HIS A 143 19.38 8.81 -8.89
N LEU A 144 18.25 8.94 -8.20
CA LEU A 144 17.74 10.25 -7.76
C LEU A 144 18.44 10.72 -6.48
N THR A 145 18.74 12.01 -6.44
CA THR A 145 19.38 12.68 -5.29
C THR A 145 18.46 13.78 -4.71
N PRO A 146 17.30 13.39 -4.15
CA PRO A 146 16.39 14.38 -3.57
C PRO A 146 17.00 15.02 -2.31
N ARG A 147 16.59 16.25 -2.01
CA ARG A 147 16.86 16.86 -0.71
C ARG A 147 16.11 16.14 0.40
N GLU A 148 14.84 15.78 0.15
CA GLU A 148 13.98 15.07 1.10
C GLU A 148 13.50 13.74 0.48
N LEU A 149 13.74 12.64 1.17
CA LEU A 149 13.18 11.33 0.85
C LEU A 149 12.25 10.90 1.98
N LEU A 150 10.98 10.66 1.65
CA LEU A 150 9.99 10.12 2.57
C LEU A 150 9.50 8.75 2.09
N GLY A 151 9.77 7.71 2.87
CA GLY A 151 9.19 6.39 2.67
C GLY A 151 7.93 6.22 3.53
N LEU A 152 6.88 5.67 2.95
CA LEU A 152 5.62 5.34 3.64
C LEU A 152 5.44 3.82 3.62
N THR A 153 5.17 3.21 4.77
CA THR A 153 4.84 1.78 4.85
C THR A 153 3.98 1.48 6.07
N ALA A 154 3.19 0.41 6.00
CA ALA A 154 2.53 -0.16 7.18
C ALA A 154 3.40 -1.23 7.86
N THR A 155 4.30 -1.86 7.11
CA THR A 155 5.10 -3.02 7.52
C THR A 155 6.55 -2.83 7.09
N PRO A 156 7.43 -2.28 7.95
CA PRO A 156 8.85 -2.13 7.61
C PRO A 156 9.60 -3.46 7.61
N GLU A 157 9.11 -4.45 8.37
CA GLU A 157 9.64 -5.80 8.38
C GLU A 157 9.13 -6.59 7.18
N ARG A 158 10.04 -7.25 6.46
CA ARG A 158 9.70 -8.09 5.31
C ARG A 158 9.82 -9.57 5.66
N GLY A 159 8.99 -10.39 5.01
CA GLY A 159 9.03 -11.83 5.17
C GLY A 159 10.33 -12.50 4.66
N ASP A 160 11.12 -11.80 3.83
CA ASP A 160 12.43 -12.23 3.34
C ASP A 160 13.61 -11.83 4.27
N GLY A 161 13.32 -11.26 5.43
CA GLY A 161 14.33 -10.84 6.42
C GLY A 161 15.08 -9.55 6.08
N LEU A 162 14.75 -8.88 4.97
CA LEU A 162 15.35 -7.60 4.62
C LEU A 162 14.61 -6.45 5.32
N ASP A 163 15.36 -5.55 5.92
CA ASP A 163 14.84 -4.38 6.63
C ASP A 163 14.93 -3.13 5.77
N VAL A 164 13.79 -2.53 5.47
CA VAL A 164 13.73 -1.29 4.67
C VAL A 164 14.32 -0.08 5.40
N ARG A 165 14.47 -0.14 6.72
CA ARG A 165 15.11 0.92 7.52
C ARG A 165 16.56 1.21 7.09
N SER A 166 17.22 0.25 6.43
CA SER A 166 18.58 0.44 5.90
C SER A 166 18.69 1.62 4.93
N PHE A 167 17.61 2.01 4.25
CA PHE A 167 17.54 3.20 3.39
C PHE A 167 17.40 4.52 4.18
N PHE A 168 17.18 4.45 5.50
CA PHE A 168 16.88 5.54 6.41
C PHE A 168 17.78 5.51 7.65
N ASP A 169 19.04 5.15 7.47
CA ASP A 169 20.07 5.05 8.52
C ASP A 169 19.65 4.10 9.68
N GLY A 170 18.92 3.04 9.34
CA GLY A 170 18.45 2.03 10.30
C GLY A 170 17.29 2.50 11.20
N ARG A 171 16.58 3.59 10.85
CA ARG A 171 15.61 4.25 11.74
C ARG A 171 14.25 4.43 11.11
N THR A 172 13.25 4.56 12.00
CA THR A 172 11.90 5.06 11.70
C THR A 172 11.78 6.49 12.23
N ALA A 173 11.28 7.40 11.43
CA ALA A 173 11.12 8.80 11.84
C ALA A 173 9.86 9.00 12.70
N ALA A 174 8.77 8.34 12.33
CA ALA A 174 7.53 8.30 13.09
C ALA A 174 6.85 6.93 12.91
N GLU A 175 6.20 6.44 13.95
CA GLU A 175 5.62 5.10 13.97
C GLU A 175 4.25 5.06 14.67
N LEU A 176 3.26 4.44 14.01
CA LEU A 176 1.95 4.10 14.56
C LEU A 176 1.55 2.70 14.08
N ARG A 177 1.82 1.69 14.89
CA ARG A 177 1.52 0.30 14.56
C ARG A 177 0.03 -0.01 14.65
N LEU A 178 -0.38 -1.11 14.02
CA LEU A 178 -1.77 -1.57 14.01
C LEU A 178 -2.38 -1.64 15.41
N TRP A 179 -1.67 -2.26 16.35
CA TRP A 179 -2.17 -2.42 17.72
C TRP A 179 -2.27 -1.10 18.49
N ASP A 180 -1.38 -0.16 18.23
CA ASP A 180 -1.42 1.16 18.86
C ASP A 180 -2.56 2.01 18.25
N ALA A 181 -2.77 1.90 16.93
CA ALA A 181 -3.89 2.54 16.26
C ALA A 181 -5.25 1.99 16.72
N LEU A 182 -5.36 0.68 16.98
CA LEU A 182 -6.55 0.07 17.55
C LEU A 182 -6.80 0.50 19.01
N LYS A 183 -5.74 0.53 19.84
CA LYS A 183 -5.83 1.01 21.23
C LYS A 183 -6.23 2.47 21.34
N ALA A 184 -5.87 3.27 20.35
CA ALA A 184 -6.20 4.69 20.26
C ALA A 184 -7.55 4.96 19.55
N ASP A 185 -8.36 3.94 19.30
CA ASP A 185 -9.66 4.00 18.61
C ASP A 185 -9.61 4.68 17.22
N LEU A 186 -8.45 4.60 16.56
CA LEU A 186 -8.25 5.17 15.21
C LEU A 186 -8.68 4.21 14.09
N LEU A 187 -8.78 2.93 14.41
CA LEU A 187 -9.21 1.88 13.50
C LEU A 187 -10.34 1.06 14.13
N THR A 188 -11.22 0.56 13.29
CA THR A 188 -12.30 -0.34 13.75
C THR A 188 -11.69 -1.64 14.30
N PRO A 189 -12.06 -2.04 15.53
CA PRO A 189 -11.63 -3.33 16.08
C PRO A 189 -12.22 -4.49 15.26
N PHE A 190 -11.51 -5.61 15.26
CA PHE A 190 -11.89 -6.80 14.52
C PHE A 190 -11.73 -8.06 15.38
N HIS A 191 -12.51 -9.11 15.04
CA HIS A 191 -12.32 -10.45 15.58
C HIS A 191 -11.49 -11.29 14.61
N TYR A 192 -10.44 -11.93 15.13
CA TYR A 192 -9.59 -12.83 14.35
C TYR A 192 -9.89 -14.28 14.74
N PHE A 193 -10.27 -15.09 13.73
CA PHE A 193 -10.55 -16.50 13.90
C PHE A 193 -9.55 -17.32 13.07
N ALA A 194 -8.72 -18.13 13.73
CA ALA A 194 -7.89 -19.13 13.06
C ALA A 194 -8.63 -20.47 13.06
N VAL A 195 -8.79 -21.07 11.88
CA VAL A 195 -9.52 -22.32 11.69
C VAL A 195 -8.56 -23.40 11.20
N ALA A 196 -8.43 -24.48 11.93
CA ALA A 196 -7.65 -25.64 11.51
C ALA A 196 -8.47 -26.46 10.49
N ASP A 197 -7.95 -26.62 9.30
CA ASP A 197 -8.61 -27.34 8.19
C ASP A 197 -8.00 -28.72 7.90
N GLY A 198 -7.01 -29.13 8.71
CA GLY A 198 -6.33 -30.42 8.59
C GLY A 198 -5.43 -30.54 7.35
N LEU A 199 -5.16 -29.47 6.63
CA LEU A 199 -4.34 -29.48 5.42
C LEU A 199 -2.86 -29.77 5.78
N ASP A 200 -2.28 -30.82 5.17
CA ASP A 200 -0.87 -31.14 5.35
C ASP A 200 -0.02 -30.39 4.32
N LEU A 201 0.58 -29.29 4.73
CA LEU A 201 1.46 -28.46 3.89
C LEU A 201 2.91 -28.99 3.80
N ARG A 202 3.28 -30.03 4.52
CA ARG A 202 4.65 -30.59 4.50
C ARG A 202 5.06 -31.15 3.15
N ARG A 203 4.08 -31.40 2.27
CA ARG A 203 4.28 -31.91 0.91
C ARG A 203 4.32 -30.80 -0.15
N VAL A 204 4.21 -29.54 0.25
CA VAL A 204 4.28 -28.39 -0.64
C VAL A 204 5.63 -27.72 -0.46
N ASP A 205 6.37 -27.60 -1.56
CA ASP A 205 7.69 -26.97 -1.54
C ASP A 205 7.60 -25.53 -1.11
N TRP A 206 8.52 -25.13 -0.21
CA TRP A 206 8.71 -23.76 0.23
C TRP A 206 10.01 -23.23 -0.35
N THR A 207 9.92 -22.30 -1.31
CA THR A 207 11.09 -21.70 -1.98
C THR A 207 10.96 -20.17 -2.03
N ALA A 208 12.06 -19.48 -1.82
CA ALA A 208 12.12 -18.01 -1.88
C ALA A 208 11.07 -17.27 -1.02
N GLY A 209 10.68 -17.85 0.13
CA GLY A 209 9.73 -17.22 1.03
C GLY A 209 8.25 -17.45 0.67
N ALA A 210 7.94 -18.39 -0.22
CA ALA A 210 6.58 -18.74 -0.61
C ALA A 210 6.41 -20.25 -0.86
N TYR A 211 5.18 -20.75 -0.67
CA TYR A 211 4.80 -22.08 -1.12
C TYR A 211 4.65 -22.12 -2.64
N ASP A 212 4.93 -23.28 -3.25
CA ASP A 212 4.59 -23.51 -4.65
C ASP A 212 3.08 -23.32 -4.87
N THR A 213 2.73 -22.31 -5.65
CA THR A 213 1.33 -21.89 -5.87
C THR A 213 0.53 -22.96 -6.61
N GLY A 214 1.17 -23.71 -7.54
CA GLY A 214 0.52 -24.76 -8.30
C GLY A 214 0.17 -25.95 -7.40
N ALA A 215 1.13 -26.44 -6.62
CA ALA A 215 0.94 -27.53 -5.68
C ALA A 215 -0.11 -27.17 -4.60
N LEU A 216 -0.03 -25.93 -4.07
CA LEU A 216 -1.01 -25.46 -3.10
C LEU A 216 -2.40 -25.32 -3.71
N SER A 217 -2.51 -24.80 -4.93
CA SER A 217 -3.79 -24.72 -5.66
C SER A 217 -4.44 -26.11 -5.83
N ASN A 218 -3.66 -27.13 -6.19
CA ASN A 218 -4.15 -28.50 -6.34
C ASN A 218 -4.66 -29.09 -5.03
N LEU A 219 -4.08 -28.70 -3.88
CA LEU A 219 -4.53 -29.18 -2.57
C LEU A 219 -5.85 -28.55 -2.11
N VAL A 220 -6.12 -27.31 -2.50
CA VAL A 220 -7.28 -26.55 -2.01
C VAL A 220 -8.43 -26.49 -2.99
N THR A 221 -8.17 -26.57 -4.31
CA THR A 221 -9.19 -26.54 -5.36
C THR A 221 -9.88 -27.91 -5.44
N GLY A 222 -11.20 -27.93 -5.33
CA GLY A 222 -11.97 -29.18 -5.31
C GLY A 222 -11.93 -29.92 -3.97
N ASN A 223 -11.40 -29.32 -2.91
CA ASN A 223 -11.41 -29.92 -1.57
C ASN A 223 -12.72 -29.61 -0.85
N ASP A 224 -13.72 -30.46 -1.05
CA ASP A 224 -15.07 -30.28 -0.47
C ASP A 224 -15.09 -30.31 1.05
N VAL A 225 -14.17 -31.04 1.70
CA VAL A 225 -14.08 -31.07 3.16
C VAL A 225 -13.68 -29.68 3.69
N ARG A 226 -12.62 -29.12 3.10
CA ARG A 226 -12.16 -27.78 3.45
C ARG A 226 -13.20 -26.71 3.14
N ALA A 227 -13.84 -26.78 1.98
CA ALA A 227 -14.91 -25.84 1.61
C ALA A 227 -16.08 -25.86 2.60
N ARG A 228 -16.48 -27.06 3.07
CA ARG A 228 -17.50 -27.19 4.12
C ARG A 228 -17.08 -26.60 5.46
N ILE A 229 -15.81 -26.76 5.86
CA ILE A 229 -15.27 -26.12 7.08
C ILE A 229 -15.37 -24.60 6.97
N VAL A 230 -14.97 -24.02 5.82
CA VAL A 230 -15.06 -22.58 5.58
C VAL A 230 -16.51 -22.10 5.66
N LEU A 231 -17.44 -22.77 4.97
CA LEU A 231 -18.86 -22.41 5.01
C LEU A 231 -19.46 -22.52 6.42
N ALA A 232 -19.16 -23.59 7.14
CA ALA A 232 -19.63 -23.77 8.51
C ALA A 232 -19.11 -22.66 9.44
N THR A 233 -17.83 -22.30 9.28
CA THR A 233 -17.23 -21.22 10.07
C THR A 233 -17.85 -19.87 9.74
N VAL A 234 -18.08 -19.55 8.46
CA VAL A 234 -18.74 -18.31 8.06
C VAL A 234 -20.14 -18.23 8.70
N ARG A 235 -20.93 -19.31 8.60
CA ARG A 235 -22.28 -19.38 9.21
C ARG A 235 -22.28 -19.26 10.75
N ASP A 236 -21.26 -19.77 11.40
CA ASP A 236 -21.10 -19.71 12.85
C ASP A 236 -20.67 -18.32 13.34
N LYS A 237 -19.84 -17.63 12.57
CA LYS A 237 -19.21 -16.36 13.01
C LYS A 237 -19.90 -15.11 12.49
N VAL A 238 -20.69 -15.21 11.42
CA VAL A 238 -21.43 -14.09 10.83
C VAL A 238 -22.89 -14.15 11.27
N GLY A 239 -23.33 -13.12 12.02
CA GLY A 239 -24.69 -13.08 12.57
C GLY A 239 -25.78 -12.86 11.52
N ASP A 240 -25.48 -12.12 10.45
CA ASP A 240 -26.39 -11.82 9.35
C ASP A 240 -25.65 -12.02 8.01
N LEU A 241 -25.99 -13.13 7.33
CA LEU A 241 -25.37 -13.48 6.06
C LEU A 241 -25.85 -12.60 4.90
N ASP A 242 -27.09 -12.09 4.98
CA ASP A 242 -27.66 -11.27 3.92
C ASP A 242 -27.06 -9.85 3.91
N ALA A 243 -26.68 -9.36 5.09
CA ALA A 243 -25.99 -8.09 5.24
C ALA A 243 -24.46 -8.20 5.14
N MET A 244 -23.91 -9.43 5.01
CA MET A 244 -22.46 -9.66 4.98
C MET A 244 -21.82 -9.04 3.75
N LYS A 245 -20.74 -8.25 3.98
CA LYS A 245 -19.78 -7.84 2.95
C LYS A 245 -18.45 -8.49 3.24
N ALA A 246 -18.00 -9.38 2.38
CA ALA A 246 -16.81 -10.18 2.61
C ALA A 246 -15.89 -10.24 1.39
N LEU A 247 -14.58 -10.35 1.64
CA LEU A 247 -13.57 -10.63 0.63
C LEU A 247 -12.92 -11.98 0.93
N GLY A 248 -12.92 -12.88 -0.04
CA GLY A 248 -12.23 -14.15 0.01
C GLY A 248 -10.92 -14.12 -0.80
N PHE A 249 -9.78 -14.28 -0.14
CA PHE A 249 -8.49 -14.39 -0.82
C PHE A 249 -8.18 -15.86 -1.12
N CYS A 250 -8.02 -16.16 -2.40
CA CYS A 250 -7.77 -17.50 -2.89
C CYS A 250 -6.35 -17.67 -3.41
N VAL A 251 -5.82 -18.89 -3.33
CA VAL A 251 -4.45 -19.23 -3.78
C VAL A 251 -4.27 -19.06 -5.29
N SER A 252 -5.33 -19.35 -6.05
CA SER A 252 -5.32 -19.28 -7.52
C SER A 252 -6.71 -18.88 -8.04
N ARG A 253 -6.78 -18.53 -9.33
CA ARG A 253 -8.05 -18.25 -10.01
C ARG A 253 -8.97 -19.47 -10.01
N ALA A 254 -8.43 -20.66 -10.26
CA ALA A 254 -9.19 -21.90 -10.19
C ALA A 254 -9.80 -22.11 -8.80
N HIS A 255 -9.03 -21.85 -7.73
CA HIS A 255 -9.53 -21.89 -6.36
C HIS A 255 -10.60 -20.82 -6.10
N ALA A 256 -10.45 -19.61 -6.64
CA ALA A 256 -11.47 -18.57 -6.52
C ALA A 256 -12.79 -18.97 -7.18
N HIS A 257 -12.76 -19.47 -8.41
CA HIS A 257 -13.95 -19.97 -9.11
C HIS A 257 -14.62 -21.13 -8.37
N TYR A 258 -13.82 -22.08 -7.88
CA TYR A 258 -14.33 -23.20 -7.09
C TYR A 258 -15.06 -22.71 -5.83
N MET A 259 -14.43 -21.82 -5.04
CA MET A 259 -15.05 -21.28 -3.82
C MET A 259 -16.30 -20.44 -4.13
N THR A 260 -16.29 -19.64 -5.20
CA THR A 260 -17.48 -18.92 -5.66
C THR A 260 -18.65 -19.87 -5.96
N SER A 261 -18.39 -20.99 -6.65
CA SER A 261 -19.41 -22.00 -6.91
C SER A 261 -19.94 -22.64 -5.61
N VAL A 262 -19.05 -22.92 -4.66
CA VAL A 262 -19.40 -23.48 -3.35
C VAL A 262 -20.30 -22.54 -2.55
N PHE A 263 -19.96 -21.24 -2.49
CA PHE A 263 -20.76 -20.24 -1.78
C PHE A 263 -22.12 -20.06 -2.44
N ASN A 264 -22.20 -19.94 -3.76
CA ASN A 264 -23.46 -19.81 -4.49
C ASN A 264 -24.35 -21.05 -4.32
N ALA A 265 -23.78 -22.27 -4.38
CA ALA A 265 -24.53 -23.49 -4.11
C ALA A 265 -25.07 -23.58 -2.67
N ALA A 266 -24.41 -22.89 -1.74
CA ALA A 266 -24.83 -22.81 -0.35
C ALA A 266 -25.84 -21.66 -0.07
N GLY A 267 -26.28 -20.93 -1.12
CA GLY A 267 -27.20 -19.79 -1.03
C GLY A 267 -26.56 -18.48 -0.59
N ILE A 268 -25.22 -18.39 -0.59
CA ILE A 268 -24.49 -17.16 -0.25
C ILE A 268 -23.97 -16.55 -1.56
N ALA A 269 -24.50 -15.42 -1.97
CA ALA A 269 -24.11 -14.76 -3.22
C ALA A 269 -22.63 -14.41 -3.24
N ALA A 270 -21.93 -14.86 -4.28
CA ALA A 270 -20.49 -14.62 -4.44
C ALA A 270 -20.12 -14.45 -5.91
N VAL A 271 -19.12 -13.60 -6.16
CA VAL A 271 -18.54 -13.39 -7.49
C VAL A 271 -17.02 -13.51 -7.42
N THR A 272 -16.40 -13.94 -8.51
CA THR A 272 -14.94 -14.01 -8.62
C THR A 272 -14.41 -12.73 -9.24
N VAL A 273 -13.43 -12.10 -8.60
CA VAL A 273 -12.70 -10.94 -9.11
C VAL A 273 -11.22 -11.33 -9.31
N GLY A 274 -10.69 -11.10 -10.50
CA GLY A 274 -9.31 -11.40 -10.85
C GLY A 274 -8.59 -10.22 -11.51
N GLY A 275 -7.33 -10.41 -11.88
CA GLY A 275 -6.52 -9.37 -12.52
C GLY A 275 -7.05 -8.94 -13.90
N ASP A 276 -7.79 -9.80 -14.58
CA ASP A 276 -8.41 -9.61 -15.89
C ASP A 276 -9.88 -9.15 -15.82
N THR A 277 -10.47 -9.05 -14.63
CA THR A 277 -11.83 -8.53 -14.43
C THR A 277 -11.85 -7.04 -14.81
N ALA A 278 -12.78 -6.66 -15.71
CA ALA A 278 -12.95 -5.28 -16.12
C ALA A 278 -13.24 -4.35 -14.94
N SER A 279 -12.80 -3.08 -15.02
CA SER A 279 -12.95 -2.13 -13.91
C SER A 279 -14.41 -1.97 -13.47
N ALA A 280 -15.32 -1.85 -14.43
CA ALA A 280 -16.75 -1.69 -14.15
C ALA A 280 -17.36 -2.92 -13.43
N GLU A 281 -16.93 -4.13 -13.81
CA GLU A 281 -17.37 -5.37 -13.14
C GLU A 281 -16.78 -5.49 -11.74
N ARG A 282 -15.53 -5.04 -11.56
CA ARG A 282 -14.86 -5.02 -10.26
C ARG A 282 -15.51 -4.02 -9.30
N ASP A 283 -15.96 -2.88 -9.83
CA ASP A 283 -16.62 -1.83 -9.04
C ASP A 283 -18.07 -2.23 -8.67
N ALA A 284 -18.66 -3.16 -9.41
CA ALA A 284 -20.02 -3.69 -9.17
C ALA A 284 -20.01 -4.93 -8.25
N ALA A 285 -18.87 -5.58 -8.05
CA ALA A 285 -18.71 -6.79 -7.23
C ALA A 285 -18.57 -6.45 -5.73
#